data_e666c212c36b456c5fa7cdbfbe4416c9
#
_entry.id   e666c212c36b456c5fa7cdbfbe4416c9
#
_cell.length_a   1.000
_cell.length_b   1.000
_cell.length_c   1.000
_cell.angle_alpha   90.00
_cell.angle_beta   90.00
_cell.angle_gamma   90.00
#
_symmetry.space_group_name_H-M   'P 1'
#
loop_
_entity.id
_entity.type
_entity.pdbx_description
1 polymer ?
#
loop_
_entity_poly.entity_id
_entity_poly.type
_entity_poly.pdbx_seq_one_letter_code
_entity_poly.pdbx_strand_id
1 'polypeptide(L)'
;MKSIRTVISLLVLTIFAFNLSGCATGTTLVTGVKRDATNFEQVKIYHNPPANYEVIAAVKASSEVGFTEQQNLDMAVEEIKKQAAKVGANGIVLEKMGKESSGSYGNFFSNGYGGGFFVGGEDYSQVVSGTAIYVK
;
A
#
# COMPACT_ATOMS: atom_id res chain seq x y z
N MET A 1 -18.21 18.01 37.85
CA MET A 1 -18.92 17.40 36.71
C MET A 1 -18.57 18.01 35.33
N LYS A 2 -18.42 19.32 35.20
CA LYS A 2 -18.00 19.94 33.92
C LYS A 2 -16.57 19.53 33.48
N SER A 3 -15.63 19.41 34.38
CA SER A 3 -14.23 19.02 34.14
C SER A 3 -14.09 17.60 33.58
N ILE A 4 -14.84 16.63 34.10
CA ILE A 4 -14.79 15.23 33.64
C ILE A 4 -15.37 15.10 32.24
N ARG A 5 -16.43 15.82 31.91
CA ARG A 5 -17.02 15.82 30.55
C ARG A 5 -16.07 16.39 29.52
N THR A 6 -15.30 17.43 29.87
CA THR A 6 -14.30 18.04 29.00
C THR A 6 -13.12 17.10 28.75
N VAL A 7 -12.65 16.40 29.80
CA VAL A 7 -11.55 15.42 29.68
C VAL A 7 -11.96 14.22 28.83
N ILE A 8 -13.19 13.71 29.01
CA ILE A 8 -13.72 12.60 28.20
C ILE A 8 -13.87 13.02 26.73
N SER A 9 -14.36 14.25 26.47
CA SER A 9 -14.50 14.78 25.12
C SER A 9 -13.14 14.95 24.42
N LEU A 10 -12.12 15.42 25.13
CA LEU A 10 -10.76 15.52 24.61
C LEU A 10 -10.17 14.13 24.31
N LEU A 11 -10.40 13.16 25.20
CA LEU A 11 -9.90 11.79 25.04
C LEU A 11 -10.53 11.11 23.81
N VAL A 12 -11.83 11.28 23.60
CA VAL A 12 -12.53 10.73 22.43
C VAL A 12 -12.06 11.38 21.14
N LEU A 13 -11.80 12.70 21.16
CA LEU A 13 -11.28 13.41 19.99
C LEU A 13 -9.86 12.95 19.62
N THR A 14 -9.01 12.66 20.62
CA THR A 14 -7.65 12.16 20.40
C THR A 14 -7.64 10.74 19.83
N ILE A 15 -8.53 9.87 20.27
CA ILE A 15 -8.68 8.50 19.76
C ILE A 15 -9.17 8.51 18.31
N PHE A 16 -10.04 9.46 17.93
CA PHE A 16 -10.56 9.58 16.57
C PHE A 16 -9.50 10.09 15.57
N ALA A 17 -8.53 10.89 16.01
CA ALA A 17 -7.46 11.43 15.18
C ALA A 17 -6.43 10.38 14.75
N PHE A 18 -6.32 9.24 15.45
CA PHE A 18 -5.35 8.17 15.14
C PHE A 18 -5.81 7.19 14.04
N ASN A 19 -7.07 7.29 13.55
CA ASN A 19 -7.61 6.33 12.57
C ASN A 19 -7.59 6.83 11.11
N LEU A 20 -6.89 7.93 10.80
CA LEU A 20 -6.74 8.46 9.44
C LEU A 20 -5.49 7.92 8.73
N SER A 21 -5.12 6.67 8.97
CA SER A 21 -4.12 6.01 8.14
C SER A 21 -4.78 5.62 6.81
N GLY A 22 -4.48 6.35 5.77
CA GLY A 22 -4.86 6.02 4.40
C GLY A 22 -4.44 4.58 4.07
N CYS A 23 -5.38 3.78 3.57
CA CYS A 23 -5.18 2.35 3.35
C CYS A 23 -4.43 2.09 2.04
N ALA A 24 -3.11 2.13 2.05
CA ALA A 24 -2.35 1.35 1.09
C ALA A 24 -2.41 -0.12 1.50
N THR A 25 -2.53 -1.03 0.53
CA THR A 25 -2.57 -2.47 0.76
C THR A 25 -1.28 -3.13 0.31
N GLY A 26 -0.78 -4.07 1.10
CA GLY A 26 0.44 -4.79 0.78
C GLY A 26 0.30 -6.30 0.99
N THR A 27 1.01 -7.07 0.18
CA THR A 27 1.09 -8.53 0.27
C THR A 27 2.54 -8.98 0.27
N THR A 28 2.79 -10.11 0.96
CA THR A 28 4.11 -10.72 1.08
C THR A 28 4.01 -12.21 0.92
N LEU A 29 4.79 -12.78 -0.02
CA LEU A 29 4.96 -14.20 -0.19
C LEU A 29 6.40 -14.57 0.20
N VAL A 30 6.58 -15.20 1.35
CA VAL A 30 7.90 -15.64 1.81
C VAL A 30 8.35 -16.83 0.96
N THR A 31 9.49 -16.69 0.31
CA THR A 31 10.10 -17.71 -0.57
C THR A 31 11.46 -18.19 -0.06
N GLY A 32 12.09 -17.42 0.81
CA GLY A 32 13.37 -17.73 1.45
C GLY A 32 13.27 -17.84 2.97
N VAL A 33 14.35 -17.54 3.67
CA VAL A 33 14.42 -17.61 5.13
C VAL A 33 14.00 -16.27 5.72
N LYS A 34 12.86 -16.27 6.43
CA LYS A 34 12.40 -15.10 7.18
C LYS A 34 13.36 -14.76 8.31
N ARG A 35 13.59 -13.47 8.54
CA ARG A 35 14.41 -12.91 9.62
C ARG A 35 13.54 -12.09 10.59
N ASP A 36 14.12 -11.65 11.70
CA ASP A 36 13.45 -10.71 12.60
C ASP A 36 13.11 -9.41 11.87
N ALA A 37 11.95 -8.85 12.19
CA ALA A 37 11.47 -7.61 11.56
C ALA A 37 12.46 -6.45 11.77
N THR A 38 12.63 -5.64 10.73
CA THR A 38 13.49 -4.46 10.73
C THR A 38 12.67 -3.16 10.69
N ASN A 39 13.33 -2.01 10.84
CA ASN A 39 12.68 -0.72 10.60
C ASN A 39 12.52 -0.50 9.09
N PHE A 40 11.28 -0.25 8.64
CA PHE A 40 10.97 -0.06 7.23
C PHE A 40 11.66 1.18 6.62
N GLU A 41 11.98 2.20 7.42
CA GLU A 41 12.71 3.39 6.96
C GLU A 41 14.12 3.05 6.47
N GLN A 42 14.71 1.99 7.02
CA GLN A 42 16.06 1.51 6.67
C GLN A 42 16.05 0.61 5.44
N VAL A 43 14.88 0.15 4.98
CA VAL A 43 14.76 -0.68 3.78
C VAL A 43 15.08 0.17 2.55
N LYS A 44 16.13 -0.23 1.82
CA LYS A 44 16.57 0.45 0.59
C LYS A 44 15.90 -0.15 -0.65
N ILE A 45 15.64 0.69 -1.63
CA ILE A 45 15.12 0.25 -2.94
C ILE A 45 16.27 0.21 -3.94
N TYR A 46 16.39 -0.90 -4.64
CA TYR A 46 17.40 -1.15 -5.66
C TYR A 46 16.74 -1.39 -7.01
N HIS A 47 17.26 -0.79 -8.07
CA HIS A 47 16.91 -1.14 -9.44
C HIS A 47 17.64 -2.39 -9.93
N ASN A 48 18.90 -2.54 -9.51
CA ASN A 48 19.71 -3.71 -9.78
C ASN A 48 20.09 -4.37 -8.46
N PRO A 49 20.08 -5.70 -8.38
CA PRO A 49 20.46 -6.40 -7.16
C PRO A 49 21.92 -6.10 -6.79
N PRO A 50 22.22 -5.88 -5.50
CA PRO A 50 23.60 -5.75 -5.02
C PRO A 50 24.39 -7.07 -5.18
N ALA A 51 25.72 -7.01 -5.04
CA ALA A 51 26.58 -8.17 -5.30
C ALA A 51 26.35 -9.36 -4.34
N ASN A 52 26.04 -9.09 -3.06
CA ASN A 52 25.85 -10.12 -2.03
C ASN A 52 24.52 -9.92 -1.32
N TYR A 53 23.53 -10.74 -1.66
CA TYR A 53 22.21 -10.70 -1.04
C TYR A 53 21.57 -12.09 -0.95
N GLU A 54 20.58 -12.20 -0.10
CA GLU A 54 19.71 -13.37 0.02
C GLU A 54 18.28 -12.95 -0.27
N VAL A 55 17.56 -13.75 -1.05
CA VAL A 55 16.13 -13.55 -1.30
C VAL A 55 15.33 -14.02 -0.09
N ILE A 56 14.37 -13.18 0.38
CA ILE A 56 13.51 -13.51 1.50
C ILE A 56 12.06 -13.71 1.04
N ALA A 57 11.52 -12.79 0.24
CA ALA A 57 10.11 -12.81 -0.14
C ALA A 57 9.85 -12.05 -1.45
N ALA A 58 8.77 -12.40 -2.13
CA ALA A 58 8.15 -11.52 -3.11
C ALA A 58 7.18 -10.57 -2.38
N VAL A 59 7.22 -9.28 -2.72
CA VAL A 59 6.40 -8.23 -2.08
C VAL A 59 5.71 -7.38 -3.13
N LYS A 60 4.46 -7.01 -2.83
CA LYS A 60 3.66 -6.11 -3.67
C LYS A 60 2.88 -5.17 -2.77
N ALA A 61 2.73 -3.92 -3.20
CA ALA A 61 1.86 -2.95 -2.55
C ALA A 61 1.12 -2.11 -3.58
N SER A 62 -0.05 -1.61 -3.21
CA SER A 62 -0.87 -0.74 -4.03
C SER A 62 -1.53 0.35 -3.21
N SER A 63 -1.80 1.50 -3.83
CA SER A 63 -2.56 2.59 -3.24
C SER A 63 -3.42 3.30 -4.29
N GLU A 64 -4.64 3.67 -3.90
CA GLU A 64 -5.61 4.40 -4.72
C GLU A 64 -6.31 5.53 -3.96
N VAL A 65 -5.93 5.75 -2.69
CA VAL A 65 -6.64 6.66 -1.76
C VAL A 65 -6.08 8.08 -1.70
N GLY A 66 -4.97 8.36 -2.34
CA GLY A 66 -4.36 9.70 -2.40
C GLY A 66 -5.05 10.60 -3.43
N PHE A 67 -4.88 11.92 -3.27
CA PHE A 67 -5.45 12.92 -4.18
C PHE A 67 -4.69 13.04 -5.52
N THR A 68 -3.47 12.55 -5.57
CA THR A 68 -2.62 12.57 -6.78
C THR A 68 -1.97 11.21 -7.01
N GLU A 69 -1.59 10.96 -8.27
CA GLU A 69 -0.86 9.76 -8.63
C GLU A 69 0.47 9.63 -7.88
N GLN A 70 1.16 10.76 -7.67
CA GLN A 70 2.40 10.76 -6.91
C GLN A 70 2.19 10.37 -5.45
N GLN A 71 1.14 10.89 -4.80
CA GLN A 71 0.81 10.49 -3.43
C GLN A 71 0.49 8.99 -3.34
N ASN A 72 -0.28 8.46 -4.29
CA ASN A 72 -0.57 7.03 -4.35
C ASN A 72 0.70 6.19 -4.53
N LEU A 73 1.62 6.65 -5.37
CA LEU A 73 2.89 5.99 -5.56
C LEU A 73 3.74 6.01 -4.29
N ASP A 74 3.84 7.15 -3.62
CA ASP A 74 4.61 7.30 -2.38
C ASP A 74 4.04 6.39 -1.27
N MET A 75 2.71 6.30 -1.15
CA MET A 75 2.03 5.42 -0.21
C MET A 75 2.28 3.93 -0.54
N ALA A 76 2.26 3.54 -1.82
CA ALA A 76 2.56 2.18 -2.24
C ALA A 76 4.03 1.83 -1.96
N VAL A 77 4.96 2.77 -2.19
CA VAL A 77 6.39 2.61 -1.88
C VAL A 77 6.62 2.46 -0.38
N GLU A 78 5.96 3.26 0.45
CA GLU A 78 6.05 3.11 1.90
C GLU A 78 5.49 1.76 2.36
N GLU A 79 4.36 1.34 1.82
CA GLU A 79 3.74 0.07 2.19
C GLU A 79 4.60 -1.14 1.77
N ILE A 80 5.19 -1.15 0.57
CA ILE A 80 6.06 -2.26 0.16
C ILE A 80 7.30 -2.36 1.06
N LYS A 81 7.84 -1.23 1.54
CA LYS A 81 8.94 -1.21 2.52
C LYS A 81 8.50 -1.79 3.86
N LYS A 82 7.28 -1.48 4.32
CA LYS A 82 6.70 -2.10 5.53
C LYS A 82 6.54 -3.61 5.38
N GLN A 83 6.07 -4.08 4.22
CA GLN A 83 5.93 -5.51 3.95
C GLN A 83 7.29 -6.23 3.97
N ALA A 84 8.30 -5.66 3.33
CA ALA A 84 9.66 -6.20 3.33
C ALA A 84 10.27 -6.22 4.74
N ALA A 85 10.11 -5.14 5.51
CA ALA A 85 10.61 -5.03 6.88
C ALA A 85 10.01 -6.08 7.83
N LYS A 86 8.72 -6.44 7.67
CA LYS A 86 8.04 -7.49 8.48
C LYS A 86 8.68 -8.87 8.34
N VAL A 87 9.36 -9.14 7.25
CA VAL A 87 10.07 -10.40 7.00
C VAL A 87 11.58 -10.31 7.21
N GLY A 88 12.04 -9.15 7.72
CA GLY A 88 13.44 -8.90 8.07
C GLY A 88 14.33 -8.55 6.88
N ALA A 89 13.76 -8.08 5.79
CA ALA A 89 14.51 -7.55 4.67
C ALA A 89 15.09 -6.16 4.99
N ASN A 90 16.28 -5.87 4.46
CA ASN A 90 16.89 -4.54 4.48
C ASN A 90 16.97 -3.91 3.08
N GLY A 91 16.47 -4.60 2.06
CA GLY A 91 16.41 -4.11 0.70
C GLY A 91 15.25 -4.71 -0.12
N ILE A 92 14.88 -4.01 -1.17
CA ILE A 92 13.90 -4.45 -2.18
C ILE A 92 14.54 -4.24 -3.55
N VAL A 93 14.61 -5.28 -4.36
CA VAL A 93 14.90 -5.14 -5.80
C VAL A 93 13.59 -4.87 -6.50
N LEU A 94 13.47 -3.69 -7.08
CA LEU A 94 12.25 -3.24 -7.75
C LEU A 94 12.07 -3.97 -9.08
N GLU A 95 10.88 -4.54 -9.30
CA GLU A 95 10.54 -5.27 -10.53
C GLU A 95 9.53 -4.48 -11.37
N LYS A 96 8.49 -3.94 -10.74
CA LYS A 96 7.44 -3.21 -11.42
C LYS A 96 6.98 -2.02 -10.58
N MET A 97 6.71 -0.91 -11.25
CA MET A 97 6.10 0.28 -10.68
C MET A 97 5.21 0.93 -11.73
N GLY A 98 3.97 1.27 -11.37
CA GLY A 98 3.05 1.94 -12.27
C GLY A 98 1.58 1.72 -11.94
N LYS A 99 0.72 2.07 -12.88
CA LYS A 99 -0.73 1.91 -12.74
C LYS A 99 -1.17 0.50 -13.11
N GLU A 100 -2.07 -0.05 -12.30
CA GLU A 100 -2.86 -1.24 -12.63
C GLU A 100 -4.34 -0.91 -12.46
N SER A 101 -5.19 -1.50 -13.30
CA SER A 101 -6.65 -1.42 -13.12
C SER A 101 -7.01 -2.14 -11.83
N SER A 102 -7.68 -1.44 -10.92
CA SER A 102 -8.15 -1.98 -9.64
C SER A 102 -9.61 -2.43 -9.71
N GLY A 103 -10.29 -2.13 -10.80
CA GLY A 103 -11.67 -2.50 -11.05
C GLY A 103 -12.35 -1.61 -12.06
N SER A 104 -13.61 -1.90 -12.31
CA SER A 104 -14.49 -1.04 -13.09
C SER A 104 -15.77 -0.76 -12.32
N TYR A 105 -16.29 0.44 -12.46
CA TYR A 105 -17.56 0.84 -11.88
C TYR A 105 -18.48 1.38 -12.97
N GLY A 106 -19.79 1.24 -12.78
CA GLY A 106 -20.75 1.84 -13.69
C GLY A 106 -22.18 1.46 -13.42
N ASN A 107 -23.05 2.24 -14.00
CA ASN A 107 -24.48 2.03 -13.96
C ASN A 107 -25.04 1.93 -15.37
N PHE A 108 -25.95 0.98 -15.57
CA PHE A 108 -26.72 0.89 -16.80
C PHE A 108 -28.02 1.65 -16.63
N PHE A 109 -28.25 2.64 -17.51
CA PHE A 109 -29.47 3.43 -17.56
C PHE A 109 -30.33 2.92 -18.71
N SER A 110 -31.47 2.28 -18.37
CA SER A 110 -32.45 1.83 -19.36
C SER A 110 -33.34 2.99 -19.80
N ASN A 111 -33.61 3.08 -21.10
CA ASN A 111 -34.56 4.06 -21.66
C ASN A 111 -36.01 3.62 -21.65
N GLY A 112 -36.32 2.44 -21.10
CA GLY A 112 -37.67 1.91 -21.00
C GLY A 112 -38.26 1.30 -22.29
N TYR A 113 -37.53 1.39 -23.41
CA TYR A 113 -37.95 0.86 -24.75
C TYR A 113 -37.06 -0.29 -25.23
N GLY A 114 -36.41 -0.99 -24.31
CA GLY A 114 -35.55 -2.13 -24.65
C GLY A 114 -34.11 -1.77 -25.00
N GLY A 115 -33.72 -0.51 -24.83
CA GLY A 115 -32.35 -0.01 -24.98
C GLY A 115 -31.88 0.71 -23.72
N GLY A 116 -30.64 1.14 -23.73
CA GLY A 116 -30.04 1.90 -22.64
C GLY A 116 -28.58 2.23 -22.93
N PHE A 117 -27.94 2.93 -22.01
CA PHE A 117 -26.52 3.25 -22.09
C PHE A 117 -25.83 2.95 -20.75
N PHE A 118 -24.57 2.58 -20.83
CA PHE A 118 -23.71 2.32 -19.70
C PHE A 118 -22.87 3.57 -19.43
N VAL A 119 -22.88 4.03 -18.16
CA VAL A 119 -22.01 5.09 -17.70
C VAL A 119 -21.15 4.51 -16.60
N GLY A 120 -19.88 4.50 -16.84
CA GLY A 120 -18.90 3.97 -15.88
C GLY A 120 -17.48 4.33 -16.28
N GLY A 121 -16.54 3.88 -15.48
CA GLY A 121 -15.11 4.08 -15.67
C GLY A 121 -14.30 2.94 -15.09
N GLU A 122 -13.01 3.00 -15.26
CA GLU A 122 -12.05 2.10 -14.62
C GLU A 122 -11.37 2.83 -13.48
N ASP A 123 -11.26 2.15 -12.34
CA ASP A 123 -10.43 2.59 -11.23
C ASP A 123 -9.01 2.09 -11.42
N TYR A 124 -8.05 2.93 -11.08
CA TYR A 124 -6.63 2.62 -11.18
C TYR A 124 -5.95 2.80 -9.84
N SER A 125 -5.12 1.84 -9.49
CA SER A 125 -4.20 1.94 -8.36
C SER A 125 -2.76 2.11 -8.81
N GLN A 126 -1.96 2.83 -8.03
CA GLN A 126 -0.51 2.79 -8.18
C GLN A 126 0.01 1.54 -7.50
N VAL A 127 0.76 0.74 -8.24
CA VAL A 127 1.29 -0.55 -7.80
C VAL A 127 2.79 -0.54 -7.84
N VAL A 128 3.40 -1.11 -6.80
CA VAL A 128 4.82 -1.37 -6.70
C VAL A 128 5.02 -2.83 -6.34
N SER A 129 5.87 -3.54 -7.06
CA SER A 129 6.25 -4.92 -6.75
C SER A 129 7.75 -5.13 -6.88
N GLY A 130 8.26 -6.11 -6.13
CA GLY A 130 9.66 -6.44 -6.14
C GLY A 130 9.99 -7.62 -5.25
N THR A 131 11.27 -7.92 -5.19
CA THR A 131 11.83 -8.97 -4.36
C THR A 131 12.47 -8.37 -3.11
N ALA A 132 11.95 -8.76 -1.93
CA ALA A 132 12.53 -8.41 -0.64
C ALA A 132 13.80 -9.23 -0.41
N ILE A 133 14.91 -8.56 -0.10
CA ILE A 133 16.25 -9.14 0.03
C ILE A 133 16.90 -8.73 1.33
N TYR A 134 17.87 -9.53 1.76
CA TYR A 134 18.81 -9.17 2.80
C TYR A 134 20.21 -9.00 2.19
N VAL A 135 20.70 -7.79 2.23
CA VAL A 135 22.07 -7.44 1.79
C VAL A 135 23.02 -7.66 2.95
N LYS A 136 24.09 -8.45 2.69
CA LYS A 136 25.14 -8.78 3.67
C LYS A 136 26.18 -7.69 3.83
#